data_ed3478f1ed58380de4207b74cf234325
#
_entry.id   ed3478f1ed58380de4207b74cf234325
#
_cell.length_a   1.000
_cell.length_b   1.000
_cell.length_c   1.000
_cell.angle_alpha   90.00
_cell.angle_beta   90.00
_cell.angle_gamma   90.00
#
_symmetry.space_group_name_H-M   'P 1'
#
loop_
_entity.id
_entity.type
_entity.pdbx_description
1 polymer ?
#
loop_
_entity_poly.entity_id
_entity_poly.type
_entity_poly.pdbx_seq_one_letter_code
_entity_poly.pdbx_strand_id
1 'polypeptide(L)'
;MTSQGSPHARFRRALASRNPTLVVAAAAEMGRLSLADALAVTLVFLPQDHPRYERASVRWHARWCLEASPRADESALALVALHALPGPARQAAGEALVELLEARGLTDAAQILAGWLGPA
;
A
#
# COMPACT_ATOMS: atom_id res chain seq x y z
N MET A 1 2.30 30.15 -10.15
CA MET A 1 1.70 28.84 -9.85
C MET A 1 2.22 28.30 -8.53
N THR A 2 1.37 27.96 -7.66
CA THR A 2 1.78 27.42 -6.38
C THR A 2 1.88 25.91 -6.44
N SER A 3 2.71 25.33 -5.57
CA SER A 3 2.85 23.89 -5.47
C SER A 3 1.53 23.22 -5.02
N GLN A 4 0.60 23.99 -4.45
CA GLN A 4 -0.69 23.47 -4.04
C GLN A 4 -1.52 22.94 -5.20
N GLY A 5 -1.27 23.41 -6.41
CA GLY A 5 -1.99 22.97 -7.59
C GLY A 5 -1.48 21.67 -8.18
N SER A 6 -0.34 21.15 -7.72
CA SER A 6 0.20 19.94 -8.33
C SER A 6 -0.57 18.71 -7.85
N PRO A 7 -0.88 17.77 -8.78
CA PRO A 7 -1.52 16.52 -8.37
C PRO A 7 -0.72 15.75 -7.33
N HIS A 8 0.60 15.75 -7.45
CA HIS A 8 1.47 15.05 -6.51
C HIS A 8 1.35 15.63 -5.09
N ALA A 9 1.36 16.97 -4.99
CA ALA A 9 1.24 17.63 -3.68
C ALA A 9 -0.13 17.34 -3.05
N ARG A 10 -1.20 17.37 -3.87
CA ARG A 10 -2.54 17.04 -3.38
C ARG A 10 -2.63 15.60 -2.90
N PHE A 11 -2.01 14.68 -3.64
CA PHE A 11 -1.99 13.27 -3.27
C PHE A 11 -1.28 13.07 -1.92
N ARG A 12 -0.13 13.72 -1.73
CA ARG A 12 0.60 13.64 -0.47
C ARG A 12 -0.22 14.15 0.71
N ARG A 13 -0.92 15.27 0.53
CA ARG A 13 -1.79 15.83 1.57
C ARG A 13 -2.96 14.91 1.87
N ALA A 14 -3.55 14.32 0.83
CA ALA A 14 -4.67 13.39 1.02
C ALA A 14 -4.22 12.17 1.83
N LEU A 15 -3.06 11.59 1.50
CA LEU A 15 -2.53 10.46 2.28
C LEU A 15 -2.31 10.83 3.73
N ALA A 16 -1.78 12.03 3.99
CA ALA A 16 -1.54 12.49 5.35
C ALA A 16 -2.83 12.64 6.15
N SER A 17 -3.94 12.99 5.48
CA SER A 17 -5.25 13.11 6.12
C SER A 17 -5.85 11.77 6.50
N ARG A 18 -5.39 10.68 5.87
CA ARG A 18 -5.93 9.32 6.04
C ARG A 18 -7.43 9.22 5.73
N ASN A 19 -7.95 10.13 4.91
CA ASN A 19 -9.34 10.13 4.51
C ASN A 19 -9.48 9.39 3.17
N PRO A 20 -10.13 8.21 3.15
CA PRO A 20 -10.22 7.42 1.92
C PRO A 20 -10.85 8.16 0.73
N THR A 21 -11.86 8.98 0.98
CA THR A 21 -12.52 9.73 -0.09
C THR A 21 -11.56 10.70 -0.75
N LEU A 22 -10.80 11.45 0.07
CA LEU A 22 -9.82 12.39 -0.45
C LEU A 22 -8.68 11.68 -1.18
N VAL A 23 -8.24 10.54 -0.64
CA VAL A 23 -7.14 9.77 -1.23
C VAL A 23 -7.54 9.23 -2.61
N VAL A 24 -8.76 8.68 -2.73
CA VAL A 24 -9.23 8.14 -4.01
C VAL A 24 -9.32 9.25 -5.06
N ALA A 25 -9.86 10.41 -4.68
CA ALA A 25 -9.96 11.54 -5.61
C ALA A 25 -8.58 12.03 -6.06
N ALA A 26 -7.66 12.17 -5.12
CA ALA A 26 -6.30 12.63 -5.44
C ALA A 26 -5.53 11.60 -6.27
N ALA A 27 -5.71 10.31 -5.99
CA ALA A 27 -5.08 9.24 -6.75
C ALA A 27 -5.56 9.23 -8.21
N ALA A 28 -6.84 9.49 -8.43
CA ALA A 28 -7.39 9.57 -9.79
C ALA A 28 -6.73 10.68 -10.61
N GLU A 29 -6.40 11.80 -9.98
CA GLU A 29 -5.69 12.89 -10.65
C GLU A 29 -4.26 12.54 -11.01
N MET A 30 -3.63 11.67 -10.23
CA MET A 30 -2.25 11.25 -10.48
C MET A 30 -2.12 10.37 -11.74
N GLY A 31 -3.18 9.69 -12.13
CA GLY A 31 -3.14 8.70 -13.18
C GLY A 31 -2.49 7.41 -12.68
N ARG A 32 -1.37 7.01 -13.28
CA ARG A 32 -0.70 5.77 -12.87
C ARG A 32 0.14 6.02 -11.62
N LEU A 33 -0.11 5.23 -10.60
CA LEU A 33 0.65 5.27 -9.36
C LEU A 33 1.81 4.28 -9.40
N SER A 34 2.90 4.59 -8.67
CA SER A 34 3.94 3.60 -8.40
C SER A 34 3.38 2.49 -7.51
N LEU A 35 4.08 1.36 -7.44
CA LEU A 35 3.68 0.29 -6.51
C LEU A 35 3.64 0.80 -5.07
N ALA A 36 4.58 1.65 -4.70
CA ALA A 36 4.63 2.21 -3.36
C ALA A 36 3.39 3.07 -3.07
N ASP A 37 3.07 3.98 -3.98
CA ASP A 37 1.90 4.85 -3.81
C ASP A 37 0.59 4.06 -3.87
N ALA A 38 0.52 3.05 -4.73
CA ALA A 38 -0.64 2.17 -4.79
C ALA A 38 -0.83 1.40 -3.48
N LEU A 39 0.27 0.98 -2.84
CA LEU A 39 0.19 0.34 -1.53
C LEU A 39 -0.32 1.32 -0.47
N ALA A 40 0.15 2.56 -0.49
CA ALA A 40 -0.31 3.58 0.44
C ALA A 40 -1.82 3.79 0.32
N VAL A 41 -2.35 3.85 -0.91
CA VAL A 41 -3.79 3.96 -1.14
C VAL A 41 -4.53 2.75 -0.59
N THR A 42 -4.00 1.55 -0.83
CA THR A 42 -4.60 0.32 -0.34
C THR A 42 -4.72 0.33 1.19
N LEU A 43 -3.65 0.73 1.86
CA LEU A 43 -3.61 0.74 3.33
C LEU A 43 -4.59 1.74 3.94
N VAL A 44 -4.92 2.81 3.22
CA VAL A 44 -5.84 3.82 3.77
C VAL A 44 -7.26 3.27 3.97
N PHE A 45 -7.64 2.22 3.23
CA PHE A 45 -8.96 1.60 3.41
C PHE A 45 -9.04 0.71 4.64
N LEU A 46 -7.92 0.27 5.17
CA LEU A 46 -7.87 -0.81 6.15
C LEU A 46 -8.64 -0.52 7.43
N PRO A 47 -8.53 0.69 8.03
CA PRO A 47 -9.25 0.95 9.28
C PRO A 47 -10.77 1.05 9.15
N GLN A 48 -11.30 1.39 7.98
CA GLN A 48 -12.70 1.79 7.87
C GLN A 48 -13.51 1.03 6.82
N ASP A 49 -12.84 0.38 5.86
CA ASP A 49 -13.55 -0.21 4.72
C ASP A 49 -12.88 -1.53 4.32
N HIS A 50 -13.16 -2.57 5.09
CA HIS A 50 -12.56 -3.88 4.84
C HIS A 50 -12.86 -4.44 3.45
N PRO A 51 -14.09 -4.35 2.93
CA PRO A 51 -14.36 -4.85 1.57
C PRO A 51 -13.51 -4.15 0.50
N ARG A 52 -13.33 -2.83 0.62
CA ARG A 52 -12.50 -2.09 -0.33
C ARG A 52 -11.02 -2.45 -0.15
N TYR A 53 -10.59 -2.60 1.10
CA TYR A 53 -9.22 -3.05 1.36
C TYR A 53 -8.96 -4.40 0.69
N GLU A 54 -9.86 -5.36 0.84
CA GLU A 54 -9.68 -6.68 0.25
C GLU A 54 -9.50 -6.61 -1.26
N ARG A 55 -10.38 -5.87 -1.94
CA ARG A 55 -10.28 -5.73 -3.40
C ARG A 55 -8.99 -5.02 -3.81
N ALA A 56 -8.64 -3.95 -3.10
CA ALA A 56 -7.44 -3.19 -3.41
C ALA A 56 -6.17 -4.00 -3.17
N SER A 57 -6.14 -4.80 -2.10
CA SER A 57 -4.98 -5.62 -1.77
C SER A 57 -4.75 -6.71 -2.82
N VAL A 58 -5.82 -7.32 -3.31
CA VAL A 58 -5.71 -8.33 -4.37
C VAL A 58 -5.20 -7.69 -5.67
N ARG A 59 -5.71 -6.51 -6.03
CA ARG A 59 -5.24 -5.80 -7.22
C ARG A 59 -3.77 -5.38 -7.07
N TRP A 60 -3.39 -4.91 -5.89
CA TRP A 60 -2.00 -4.54 -5.65
C TRP A 60 -1.09 -5.76 -5.78
N HIS A 61 -1.49 -6.87 -5.19
CA HIS A 61 -0.72 -8.11 -5.24
C HIS A 61 -0.55 -8.59 -6.69
N ALA A 62 -1.61 -8.57 -7.47
CA ALA A 62 -1.54 -8.98 -8.88
C ALA A 62 -0.58 -8.08 -9.66
N ARG A 63 -0.66 -6.77 -9.44
CA ARG A 63 0.23 -5.82 -10.11
C ARG A 63 1.68 -6.05 -9.70
N TRP A 64 1.92 -6.29 -8.41
CA TRP A 64 3.27 -6.59 -7.92
C TRP A 64 3.83 -7.85 -8.58
N CYS A 65 3.02 -8.89 -8.70
CA CYS A 65 3.45 -10.12 -9.37
C CYS A 65 3.85 -9.86 -10.82
N LEU A 66 3.09 -9.02 -11.53
CA LEU A 66 3.38 -8.70 -12.92
C LEU A 66 4.63 -7.85 -13.06
N GLU A 67 4.86 -6.91 -12.17
CA GLU A 67 5.99 -5.97 -12.26
C GLU A 67 7.28 -6.51 -11.67
N ALA A 68 7.21 -7.27 -10.60
CA ALA A 68 8.39 -7.72 -9.86
C ALA A 68 8.74 -9.20 -10.11
N SER A 69 7.84 -9.97 -10.69
CA SER A 69 8.04 -11.39 -10.98
C SER A 69 8.57 -12.19 -9.79
N PRO A 70 7.88 -12.16 -8.63
CA PRO A 70 8.34 -12.91 -7.47
C PRO A 70 8.26 -14.42 -7.70
N ARG A 71 9.00 -15.18 -6.88
CA ARG A 71 8.84 -16.63 -6.87
C ARG A 71 7.46 -16.98 -6.30
N ALA A 72 7.00 -18.19 -6.59
CA ALA A 72 5.69 -18.64 -6.13
C ALA A 72 5.54 -18.58 -4.61
N ASP A 73 6.58 -18.95 -3.86
CA ASP A 73 6.55 -18.88 -2.40
C ASP A 73 6.48 -17.44 -1.90
N GLU A 74 7.18 -16.52 -2.55
CA GLU A 74 7.12 -15.10 -2.21
C GLU A 74 5.75 -14.51 -2.51
N SER A 75 5.17 -14.88 -3.65
CA SER A 75 3.83 -14.43 -4.02
C SER A 75 2.79 -14.91 -3.01
N ALA A 76 2.87 -16.17 -2.61
CA ALA A 76 1.97 -16.75 -1.63
C ALA A 76 2.12 -16.06 -0.26
N LEU A 77 3.36 -15.85 0.18
CA LEU A 77 3.61 -15.17 1.45
C LEU A 77 3.03 -13.76 1.46
N ALA A 78 3.25 -12.99 0.39
CA ALA A 78 2.75 -11.64 0.29
C ALA A 78 1.22 -11.60 0.36
N LEU A 79 0.56 -12.53 -0.35
CA LEU A 79 -0.91 -12.56 -0.35
C LEU A 79 -1.46 -12.90 1.04
N VAL A 80 -0.86 -13.88 1.71
CA VAL A 80 -1.26 -14.25 3.06
C VAL A 80 -1.04 -13.08 4.03
N ALA A 81 0.11 -12.40 3.93
CA ALA A 81 0.41 -11.27 4.79
C ALA A 81 -0.58 -10.12 4.59
N LEU A 82 -0.87 -9.77 3.34
CA LEU A 82 -1.86 -8.74 3.03
C LEU A 82 -3.23 -9.09 3.62
N HIS A 83 -3.62 -10.35 3.51
CA HIS A 83 -4.90 -10.81 4.01
C HIS A 83 -4.96 -10.78 5.54
N ALA A 84 -3.83 -10.92 6.20
CA ALA A 84 -3.74 -10.93 7.67
C ALA A 84 -3.66 -9.54 8.29
N LEU A 85 -3.37 -8.49 7.50
CA LEU A 85 -3.24 -7.13 8.04
C LEU A 85 -4.49 -6.63 8.77
N PRO A 86 -5.73 -6.95 8.35
CA PRO A 86 -6.92 -6.52 9.10
C PRO A 86 -7.11 -7.21 10.45
N GLY A 87 -6.41 -8.31 10.69
CA GLY A 87 -6.67 -9.16 11.85
C GLY A 87 -5.66 -9.01 12.97
N PRO A 88 -5.71 -9.94 13.95
CA PRO A 88 -4.85 -9.87 15.12
C PRO A 88 -3.36 -10.13 14.81
N ALA A 89 -3.05 -10.76 13.68
CA ALA A 89 -1.67 -11.02 13.29
C ALA A 89 -1.04 -9.85 12.51
N ARG A 90 -1.64 -8.68 12.55
CA ARG A 90 -1.21 -7.50 11.79
C ARG A 90 0.28 -7.23 11.91
N GLN A 91 0.80 -7.17 13.12
CA GLN A 91 2.20 -6.79 13.31
C GLN A 91 3.15 -7.81 12.69
N ALA A 92 2.94 -9.08 12.97
CA ALA A 92 3.79 -10.14 12.43
C ALA A 92 3.69 -10.23 10.91
N ALA A 93 2.46 -10.15 10.38
CA ALA A 93 2.24 -10.18 8.93
C ALA A 93 2.88 -8.98 8.25
N GLY A 94 2.70 -7.80 8.85
CA GLY A 94 3.28 -6.57 8.31
C GLY A 94 4.80 -6.62 8.28
N GLU A 95 5.41 -7.09 9.35
CA GLU A 95 6.88 -7.21 9.41
C GLU A 95 7.41 -8.20 8.37
N ALA A 96 6.73 -9.32 8.19
CA ALA A 96 7.12 -10.30 7.18
C ALA A 96 7.02 -9.69 5.77
N LEU A 97 5.98 -8.92 5.51
CA LEU A 97 5.82 -8.29 4.21
C LEU A 97 6.87 -7.20 3.99
N VAL A 98 7.19 -6.42 5.01
CA VAL A 98 8.27 -5.42 4.93
C VAL A 98 9.59 -6.10 4.55
N GLU A 99 9.94 -7.20 5.23
CA GLU A 99 11.18 -7.92 4.92
C GLU A 99 11.20 -8.41 3.47
N LEU A 100 10.08 -8.95 3.00
CA LEU A 100 9.99 -9.44 1.64
C LEU A 100 10.17 -8.30 0.63
N LEU A 101 9.51 -7.18 0.86
CA LEU A 101 9.62 -6.02 -0.03
C LEU A 101 11.05 -5.48 -0.06
N GLU A 102 11.70 -5.40 1.09
CA GLU A 102 13.11 -4.98 1.16
C GLU A 102 14.03 -5.93 0.41
N ALA A 103 13.82 -7.23 0.60
CA ALA A 103 14.63 -8.25 -0.05
C ALA A 103 14.50 -8.20 -1.57
N ARG A 104 13.35 -7.74 -2.07
CA ARG A 104 13.10 -7.61 -3.50
C ARG A 104 13.43 -6.22 -4.05
N GLY A 105 14.04 -5.36 -3.24
CA GLY A 105 14.46 -4.03 -3.67
C GLY A 105 13.36 -2.99 -3.72
N LEU A 106 12.17 -3.31 -3.18
CA LEU A 106 11.04 -2.38 -3.16
C LEU A 106 11.07 -1.56 -1.89
N THR A 107 12.12 -0.77 -1.75
CA THR A 107 12.41 -0.02 -0.53
C THR A 107 11.33 0.99 -0.19
N ASP A 108 10.81 1.70 -1.20
CA ASP A 108 9.77 2.72 -0.96
C ASP A 108 8.49 2.08 -0.42
N ALA A 109 8.07 0.96 -1.03
CA ALA A 109 6.88 0.25 -0.56
C ALA A 109 7.09 -0.28 0.86
N ALA A 110 8.27 -0.81 1.14
CA ALA A 110 8.61 -1.30 2.47
C ALA A 110 8.53 -0.20 3.52
N GLN A 111 9.04 0.99 3.20
CA GLN A 111 9.00 2.14 4.10
C GLN A 111 7.58 2.60 4.36
N ILE A 112 6.74 2.62 3.34
CA ILE A 112 5.33 2.98 3.48
C ILE A 112 4.62 2.03 4.44
N LEU A 113 4.82 0.74 4.26
CA LEU A 113 4.18 -0.25 5.13
C LEU A 113 4.72 -0.16 6.55
N ALA A 114 6.04 -0.03 6.72
CA ALA A 114 6.65 0.11 8.04
C ALA A 114 6.12 1.34 8.77
N GLY A 115 6.00 2.46 8.07
CA GLY A 115 5.43 3.68 8.63
C GLY A 115 3.98 3.51 9.05
N TRP A 116 3.20 2.77 8.25
CA TRP A 116 1.80 2.51 8.56
C TRP A 116 1.66 1.62 9.80
N LEU A 117 2.53 0.62 9.96
CA LEU A 117 2.51 -0.24 11.13
C LEU A 117 2.84 0.51 12.42
N GLY A 118 3.66 1.55 12.30
CA GLY A 118 4.12 2.32 13.45
C GLY A 118 5.24 1.63 14.21
N PRO A 119 5.66 2.24 15.32
CA PRO A 119 6.73 1.64 16.14
C PRO A 119 6.27 0.34 16.76
N ALA A 120 7.22 -0.58 16.90
CA ALA A 120 6.96 -1.90 17.49
C ALA A 120 6.58 -1.79 18.97
#